data_cd1661f6c362e227864ae82f74293afc
#
_entry.id   cd1661f6c362e227864ae82f74293afc
#
_cell.length_a   1.000
_cell.length_b   1.000
_cell.length_c   1.000
_cell.angle_alpha   90.00
_cell.angle_beta   90.00
_cell.angle_gamma   90.00
#
_symmetry.space_group_name_H-M   'P 1'
#
loop_
_entity.id
_entity.type
_entity.pdbx_description
1 polymer ?
#
loop_
_entity_poly.entity_id
_entity_poly.type
_entity_poly.pdbx_seq_one_letter_code
_entity_poly.pdbx_strand_id
1 'polypeptide(L)'
;MGTKVIYFTVNGIPEQAEFPVDCPDQDVKDLFRSAAEAGPHDILKLYSPKGSIINISTSLEPNSPISCYRLEVVATDCTNEPLGAEMADLSSIEKRLQCLERQIQVVDGKTPSVVFEMKKQVDSFREKLENVEHLSWLGLFKDLSEGTHKPSPFYHKRTLQKTREECERVREKFLQMSSLEVSEDVRHYLKTPTFDNWQWEDAEIMVLLQVMYTDLDFIATFNIELEALQQFLFEVYRRYNNIPFHNFKHCFCVTQMMYGLIWLTDLRSKMDSINLLIMLTSAVCHDLDHTGYNNAYQINAQTDLALRYNDISPLENHHCAVAFEILQRRESNIFRNLSVDQYKRIREGIIKCILATDMTRHTKILNKFKSILPSFDFTNKEHKDLLMMILIKVSDISNEARPMEVAEPWLDCLLQEFFNQSDVEKLEGLPVTPFMDRDKVTKPSSQIGFIRFVLLPLLIELTKLFPCLKHHIIEPVRKALDYYTEMEKALEREQQVWTQSENVARSNEEDDGQDHPNSK
;
A
#
# COMPACT_ATOMS: atom_id res chain seq x y z
N MET A 1 -29.98 -1.43 -23.17
CA MET A 1 -28.99 -1.68 -22.11
C MET A 1 -29.54 -2.81 -21.28
N GLY A 2 -28.79 -3.92 -21.12
CA GLY A 2 -29.27 -5.06 -20.33
C GLY A 2 -28.91 -4.84 -18.86
N THR A 3 -29.85 -5.15 -17.97
CA THR A 3 -29.63 -5.14 -16.53
C THR A 3 -29.33 -6.56 -16.08
N LYS A 4 -28.39 -6.72 -15.16
CA LYS A 4 -27.99 -7.99 -14.57
C LYS A 4 -28.47 -8.05 -13.13
N VAL A 5 -29.09 -9.17 -12.72
CA VAL A 5 -29.54 -9.41 -11.34
C VAL A 5 -28.70 -10.55 -10.76
N ILE A 6 -28.09 -10.29 -9.62
CA ILE A 6 -27.26 -11.27 -8.88
C ILE A 6 -27.91 -11.52 -7.52
N TYR A 7 -28.15 -12.80 -7.21
CA TYR A 7 -28.69 -13.26 -5.93
C TYR A 7 -27.56 -13.75 -5.04
N PHE A 8 -27.55 -13.33 -3.79
CA PHE A 8 -26.54 -13.75 -2.81
C PHE A 8 -27.14 -13.79 -1.38
N THR A 9 -26.40 -14.37 -0.45
CA THR A 9 -26.75 -14.35 0.96
C THR A 9 -25.70 -13.61 1.76
N VAL A 10 -26.14 -12.77 2.71
CA VAL A 10 -25.29 -12.10 3.70
C VAL A 10 -25.70 -12.63 5.07
N ASN A 11 -24.79 -13.26 5.80
CA ASN A 11 -25.10 -13.87 7.11
C ASN A 11 -26.31 -14.82 7.09
N GLY A 12 -26.54 -15.50 5.95
CA GLY A 12 -27.67 -16.39 5.75
C GLY A 12 -28.99 -15.70 5.34
N ILE A 13 -29.02 -14.38 5.23
CA ILE A 13 -30.16 -13.60 4.75
C ILE A 13 -30.05 -13.46 3.23
N PRO A 14 -31.08 -13.80 2.44
CA PRO A 14 -31.05 -13.66 1.00
C PRO A 14 -31.20 -12.18 0.58
N GLU A 15 -30.32 -11.77 -0.32
CA GLU A 15 -30.26 -10.43 -0.91
C GLU A 15 -30.13 -10.53 -2.43
N GLN A 16 -30.34 -9.39 -3.12
CA GLN A 16 -30.11 -9.27 -4.56
C GLN A 16 -29.53 -7.91 -4.90
N ALA A 17 -28.63 -7.90 -5.88
CA ALA A 17 -28.08 -6.68 -6.49
C ALA A 17 -28.48 -6.62 -7.96
N GLU A 18 -28.95 -5.47 -8.40
CA GLU A 18 -29.31 -5.21 -9.80
C GLU A 18 -28.48 -4.04 -10.33
N PHE A 19 -27.75 -4.27 -11.45
CA PHE A 19 -26.89 -3.26 -12.05
C PHE A 19 -26.82 -3.39 -13.57
N PRO A 20 -26.55 -2.29 -14.33
CA PRO A 20 -26.29 -2.32 -15.75
C PRO A 20 -25.04 -3.13 -16.10
N VAL A 21 -25.04 -3.80 -17.25
CA VAL A 21 -23.90 -4.64 -17.69
C VAL A 21 -22.64 -3.80 -17.97
N ASP A 22 -22.78 -2.53 -18.21
CA ASP A 22 -21.75 -1.55 -18.55
C ASP A 22 -21.39 -0.58 -17.40
N CYS A 23 -21.85 -0.86 -16.15
CA CYS A 23 -21.47 -0.04 -15.00
C CYS A 23 -20.01 -0.32 -14.58
N PRO A 24 -19.34 0.62 -13.90
CA PRO A 24 -18.02 0.39 -13.30
C PRO A 24 -18.04 -0.74 -12.25
N ASP A 25 -16.98 -1.52 -12.17
CA ASP A 25 -16.84 -2.60 -11.16
C ASP A 25 -16.92 -2.06 -9.72
N GLN A 26 -16.49 -0.82 -9.50
CA GLN A 26 -16.60 -0.16 -8.20
C GLN A 26 -18.07 0.04 -7.78
N ASP A 27 -18.93 0.46 -8.70
CA ASP A 27 -20.36 0.62 -8.40
C ASP A 27 -21.01 -0.72 -8.02
N VAL A 28 -20.57 -1.83 -8.64
CA VAL A 28 -21.01 -3.17 -8.25
C VAL A 28 -20.55 -3.51 -6.84
N LYS A 29 -19.29 -3.23 -6.49
CA LYS A 29 -18.77 -3.45 -5.14
C LYS A 29 -19.50 -2.62 -4.09
N ASP A 30 -19.78 -1.36 -4.39
CA ASP A 30 -20.48 -0.45 -3.47
C ASP A 30 -21.94 -0.90 -3.25
N LEU A 31 -22.55 -1.48 -4.28
CA LEU A 31 -23.88 -2.07 -4.17
C LEU A 31 -23.89 -3.31 -3.23
N PHE A 32 -22.90 -4.19 -3.37
CA PHE A 32 -22.72 -5.33 -2.48
C PHE A 32 -22.35 -4.89 -1.06
N ARG A 33 -21.53 -3.85 -0.91
CA ARG A 33 -21.16 -3.24 0.37
C ARG A 33 -22.40 -2.68 1.08
N SER A 34 -23.22 -1.94 0.34
CA SER A 34 -24.47 -1.37 0.88
C SER A 34 -25.46 -2.46 1.30
N ALA A 35 -25.64 -3.50 0.47
CA ALA A 35 -26.53 -4.61 0.78
C ALA A 35 -26.05 -5.44 2.00
N ALA A 36 -24.75 -5.44 2.27
CA ALA A 36 -24.15 -6.13 3.40
C ALA A 36 -24.04 -5.26 4.68
N GLU A 37 -24.44 -3.98 4.62
CA GLU A 37 -24.25 -2.99 5.69
C GLU A 37 -22.79 -2.90 6.15
N ALA A 38 -21.83 -3.13 5.23
CA ALA A 38 -20.41 -3.19 5.51
C ALA A 38 -19.79 -1.79 5.55
N GLY A 39 -18.85 -1.58 6.45
CA GLY A 39 -18.07 -0.35 6.56
C GLY A 39 -17.16 -0.09 5.35
N PRO A 40 -16.67 1.15 5.18
CA PRO A 40 -15.85 1.52 4.02
C PRO A 40 -14.54 0.72 3.92
N HIS A 41 -14.03 0.22 5.03
CA HIS A 41 -12.78 -0.53 5.12
C HIS A 41 -12.98 -2.05 5.29
N ASP A 42 -14.21 -2.52 5.41
CA ASP A 42 -14.49 -3.94 5.56
C ASP A 42 -14.19 -4.70 4.26
N ILE A 43 -13.63 -5.89 4.40
CA ILE A 43 -13.32 -6.77 3.28
C ILE A 43 -14.57 -7.56 2.89
N LEU A 44 -14.99 -7.43 1.64
CA LEU A 44 -16.10 -8.19 1.07
C LEU A 44 -15.57 -9.44 0.36
N LYS A 45 -16.09 -10.62 0.71
CA LYS A 45 -15.73 -11.89 0.09
C LYS A 45 -16.96 -12.55 -0.48
N LEU A 46 -16.94 -12.77 -1.80
CA LEU A 46 -18.02 -13.44 -2.51
C LEU A 46 -17.60 -14.88 -2.85
N TYR A 47 -18.43 -15.82 -2.46
CA TYR A 47 -18.21 -17.25 -2.72
C TYR A 47 -19.25 -17.79 -3.70
N SER A 48 -18.80 -18.62 -4.63
CA SER A 48 -19.69 -19.38 -5.49
C SER A 48 -20.49 -20.43 -4.68
N PRO A 49 -21.57 -21.00 -5.25
CA PRO A 49 -22.29 -22.11 -4.62
C PRO A 49 -21.43 -23.34 -4.35
N LYS A 50 -20.28 -23.47 -5.02
CA LYS A 50 -19.28 -24.54 -4.83
C LYS A 50 -18.23 -24.20 -3.77
N GLY A 51 -18.29 -22.99 -3.16
CA GLY A 51 -17.37 -22.53 -2.12
C GLY A 51 -16.08 -21.87 -2.63
N SER A 52 -15.92 -21.67 -3.94
CA SER A 52 -14.78 -20.96 -4.51
C SER A 52 -14.97 -19.44 -4.35
N ILE A 53 -13.89 -18.71 -4.02
CA ILE A 53 -13.91 -17.25 -3.98
C ILE A 53 -14.00 -16.71 -5.41
N ILE A 54 -14.87 -15.72 -5.63
CA ILE A 54 -15.08 -15.05 -6.90
C ILE A 54 -14.98 -13.54 -6.75
N ASN A 55 -14.56 -12.87 -7.81
CA ASN A 55 -14.42 -11.41 -7.80
C ASN A 55 -15.81 -10.73 -7.89
N ILE A 56 -15.99 -9.64 -7.14
CA ILE A 56 -17.17 -8.77 -7.26
C ILE A 56 -16.91 -7.79 -8.40
N SER A 57 -17.55 -8.03 -9.54
CA SER A 57 -17.39 -7.22 -10.75
C SER A 57 -18.58 -7.36 -11.67
N THR A 58 -18.64 -6.58 -12.73
CA THR A 58 -19.65 -6.68 -13.78
C THR A 58 -19.59 -8.01 -14.56
N SER A 59 -18.49 -8.75 -14.45
CA SER A 59 -18.34 -10.07 -15.06
C SER A 59 -19.06 -11.20 -14.33
N LEU A 60 -19.63 -10.96 -13.14
CA LEU A 60 -20.40 -11.96 -12.38
C LEU A 60 -21.46 -12.61 -13.26
N GLU A 61 -21.48 -13.95 -13.27
CA GLU A 61 -22.49 -14.71 -14.02
C GLU A 61 -23.88 -14.55 -13.38
N PRO A 62 -24.94 -14.32 -14.17
CA PRO A 62 -26.30 -14.33 -13.66
C PRO A 62 -26.61 -15.65 -12.96
N ASN A 63 -27.21 -15.58 -11.79
CA ASN A 63 -27.57 -16.73 -10.98
C ASN A 63 -29.05 -16.74 -10.61
N SER A 64 -29.46 -17.60 -9.70
CA SER A 64 -30.86 -17.70 -9.27
C SER A 64 -30.95 -17.74 -7.73
N PRO A 65 -32.12 -17.48 -7.14
CA PRO A 65 -32.31 -17.59 -5.69
C PRO A 65 -32.00 -18.98 -5.10
N ILE A 66 -32.03 -20.03 -5.94
CA ILE A 66 -31.74 -21.41 -5.52
C ILE A 66 -30.22 -21.70 -5.56
N SER A 67 -29.48 -20.99 -6.43
CA SER A 67 -28.02 -21.12 -6.58
C SER A 67 -27.34 -19.77 -6.36
N CYS A 68 -27.63 -19.14 -5.22
CA CYS A 68 -27.10 -17.84 -4.87
C CYS A 68 -25.63 -17.91 -4.44
N TYR A 69 -24.94 -16.81 -4.61
CA TYR A 69 -23.60 -16.59 -4.05
C TYR A 69 -23.70 -16.38 -2.54
N ARG A 70 -22.58 -16.54 -1.81
CA ARG A 70 -22.49 -16.21 -0.39
C ARG A 70 -21.52 -15.04 -0.21
N LEU A 71 -22.03 -13.93 0.30
CA LEU A 71 -21.23 -12.77 0.66
C LEU A 71 -20.87 -12.85 2.15
N GLU A 72 -19.60 -12.73 2.43
CA GLU A 72 -19.05 -12.66 3.78
C GLU A 72 -18.40 -11.29 3.96
N VAL A 73 -18.72 -10.62 5.05
CA VAL A 73 -18.09 -9.36 5.45
C VAL A 73 -17.08 -9.68 6.53
N VAL A 74 -15.82 -9.39 6.27
CA VAL A 74 -14.77 -9.48 7.27
C VAL A 74 -14.51 -8.06 7.75
N ALA A 75 -15.01 -7.77 8.98
CA ALA A 75 -14.71 -6.52 9.63
C ALA A 75 -13.18 -6.40 9.78
N THR A 76 -12.61 -5.37 9.21
CA THR A 76 -11.27 -4.97 9.59
C THR A 76 -11.40 -4.38 10.98
N ASP A 77 -10.88 -5.10 11.99
CA ASP A 77 -10.72 -4.53 13.33
C ASP A 77 -9.86 -3.27 13.19
N CYS A 78 -10.52 -2.12 13.06
CA CYS A 78 -9.89 -0.80 13.06
C CYS A 78 -9.33 -0.41 14.44
N THR A 79 -9.00 -1.41 15.28
CA THR A 79 -8.34 -1.21 16.57
C THR A 79 -6.86 -0.86 16.43
N ASN A 80 -6.34 -0.78 15.19
CA ASN A 80 -4.99 -0.28 14.87
C ASN A 80 -5.03 0.92 13.92
N GLU A 81 -6.05 1.78 13.98
CA GLU A 81 -5.87 3.12 13.43
C GLU A 81 -4.81 3.84 14.27
N PRO A 82 -3.78 4.43 13.64
CA PRO A 82 -2.86 5.29 14.37
C PRO A 82 -3.67 6.45 14.95
N LEU A 83 -3.47 6.75 16.24
CA LEU A 83 -4.09 7.86 16.98
C LEU A 83 -4.11 9.21 16.23
N GLY A 84 -3.33 9.34 15.14
CA GLY A 84 -3.30 10.51 14.27
C GLY A 84 -4.51 10.70 13.35
N ALA A 85 -5.18 9.63 12.93
CA ALA A 85 -6.37 9.74 12.07
C ALA A 85 -7.60 10.19 12.88
N GLU A 86 -7.74 9.74 14.12
CA GLU A 86 -8.78 10.21 15.02
C GLU A 86 -8.62 11.70 15.40
N MET A 87 -7.38 12.18 15.54
CA MET A 87 -7.13 13.61 15.81
C MET A 87 -7.44 14.50 14.58
N ALA A 88 -7.17 14.05 13.38
CA ALA A 88 -7.54 14.76 12.14
C ALA A 88 -9.07 14.85 11.99
N ASP A 89 -9.77 13.78 12.31
CA ASP A 89 -11.24 13.73 12.28
C ASP A 89 -11.86 14.62 13.36
N LEU A 90 -11.31 14.60 14.57
CA LEU A 90 -11.75 15.49 15.66
C LEU A 90 -11.54 16.98 15.33
N SER A 91 -10.40 17.35 14.74
CA SER A 91 -10.14 18.72 14.28
C SER A 91 -11.10 19.14 13.17
N SER A 92 -11.43 18.22 12.25
CA SER A 92 -12.42 18.43 11.20
C SER A 92 -13.83 18.61 11.77
N ILE A 93 -14.23 17.78 12.73
CA ILE A 93 -15.51 17.87 13.44
C ILE A 93 -15.59 19.18 14.23
N GLU A 94 -14.52 19.58 14.90
CA GLU A 94 -14.45 20.82 15.66
C GLU A 94 -14.59 22.05 14.76
N LYS A 95 -13.89 22.09 13.62
CA LYS A 95 -14.03 23.17 12.62
C LYS A 95 -15.45 23.25 12.06
N ARG A 96 -16.09 22.10 11.81
CA ARG A 96 -17.48 22.03 11.36
C ARG A 96 -18.46 22.49 12.43
N LEU A 97 -18.24 22.15 13.70
CA LEU A 97 -19.02 22.64 14.83
C LEU A 97 -18.87 24.14 15.01
N GLN A 98 -17.65 24.70 14.93
CA GLN A 98 -17.41 26.14 15.00
C GLN A 98 -18.08 26.88 13.82
N CYS A 99 -18.07 26.30 12.63
CA CYS A 99 -18.75 26.88 11.46
C CYS A 99 -20.26 26.88 11.67
N LEU A 100 -20.85 25.80 12.17
CA LEU A 100 -22.27 25.70 12.50
C LEU A 100 -22.67 26.65 13.64
N GLU A 101 -21.85 26.80 14.68
CA GLU A 101 -22.08 27.77 15.75
C GLU A 101 -22.13 29.20 15.24
N ARG A 102 -21.21 29.60 14.34
CA ARG A 102 -21.23 30.93 13.70
C ARG A 102 -22.47 31.14 12.84
N GLN A 103 -22.89 30.12 12.08
CA GLN A 103 -24.10 30.20 11.24
C GLN A 103 -25.37 30.31 12.07
N ILE A 104 -25.45 29.67 13.24
CA ILE A 104 -26.59 29.70 14.14
C ILE A 104 -26.65 31.04 14.91
N GLN A 105 -25.51 31.61 15.31
CA GLN A 105 -25.44 32.93 15.95
C GLN A 105 -25.95 34.06 15.05
N VAL A 106 -25.80 33.89 13.72
CA VAL A 106 -26.29 34.89 12.75
C VAL A 106 -27.82 34.84 12.58
N VAL A 107 -28.48 33.72 12.91
CA VAL A 107 -29.91 33.53 12.62
C VAL A 107 -30.84 33.81 13.82
N ASP A 108 -30.48 33.51 15.09
CA ASP A 108 -31.47 33.65 16.21
C ASP A 108 -30.89 33.89 17.62
N GLY A 109 -29.63 34.11 17.81
CA GLY A 109 -29.04 34.46 19.13
C GLY A 109 -29.15 33.38 20.22
N LYS A 110 -29.58 32.16 19.90
CA LYS A 110 -29.60 31.00 20.82
C LYS A 110 -29.10 29.74 20.13
N THR A 111 -28.02 29.20 20.64
CA THR A 111 -27.47 27.91 20.18
C THR A 111 -28.44 26.78 20.57
N PRO A 112 -28.88 25.90 19.64
CA PRO A 112 -29.71 24.76 20.01
C PRO A 112 -29.04 23.86 21.04
N SER A 113 -29.80 23.33 22.00
CA SER A 113 -29.31 22.48 23.09
C SER A 113 -28.50 21.26 22.62
N VAL A 114 -28.85 20.76 21.43
CA VAL A 114 -28.17 19.62 20.79
C VAL A 114 -26.74 19.97 20.40
N VAL A 115 -26.49 21.16 19.85
CA VAL A 115 -25.14 21.61 19.46
C VAL A 115 -24.27 21.83 20.70
N PHE A 116 -24.86 22.35 21.78
CA PHE A 116 -24.18 22.51 23.06
C PHE A 116 -23.80 21.17 23.69
N GLU A 117 -24.70 20.18 23.62
CA GLU A 117 -24.44 18.83 24.14
C GLU A 117 -23.38 18.08 23.33
N MET A 118 -23.40 18.23 21.98
CA MET A 118 -22.36 17.68 21.11
C MET A 118 -20.99 18.33 21.38
N LYS A 119 -20.93 19.63 21.58
CA LYS A 119 -19.69 20.33 21.94
C LYS A 119 -19.14 19.79 23.27
N LYS A 120 -19.97 19.63 24.27
CA LYS A 120 -19.60 19.07 25.58
C LYS A 120 -19.07 17.63 25.47
N GLN A 121 -19.66 16.81 24.56
CA GLN A 121 -19.17 15.46 24.30
C GLN A 121 -17.80 15.48 23.60
N VAL A 122 -17.59 16.36 22.63
CA VAL A 122 -16.30 16.56 21.94
C VAL A 122 -15.24 17.04 22.92
N ASP A 123 -15.55 18.03 23.77
CA ASP A 123 -14.63 18.53 24.78
C ASP A 123 -14.27 17.46 25.83
N SER A 124 -15.25 16.64 26.25
CA SER A 124 -15.02 15.50 27.16
C SER A 124 -14.19 14.40 26.53
N PHE A 125 -14.35 14.17 25.23
CA PHE A 125 -13.56 13.18 24.49
C PHE A 125 -12.14 13.69 24.28
N ARG A 126 -11.97 14.98 23.97
CA ARG A 126 -10.66 15.64 23.87
C ARG A 126 -9.90 15.55 25.21
N GLU A 127 -10.55 15.89 26.33
CA GLU A 127 -9.95 15.79 27.67
C GLU A 127 -9.53 14.34 28.00
N LYS A 128 -10.30 13.35 27.56
CA LYS A 128 -9.92 11.93 27.71
C LYS A 128 -8.72 11.57 26.83
N LEU A 129 -8.65 12.05 25.59
CA LEU A 129 -7.50 11.85 24.70
C LEU A 129 -6.24 12.54 25.23
N GLU A 130 -6.34 13.80 25.66
CA GLU A 130 -5.22 14.53 26.29
C GLU A 130 -4.72 13.83 27.56
N ASN A 131 -5.61 13.21 28.33
CA ASN A 131 -5.22 12.41 29.49
C ASN A 131 -4.55 11.09 29.10
N VAL A 132 -4.95 10.45 27.98
CA VAL A 132 -4.29 9.25 27.46
C VAL A 132 -2.93 9.59 26.85
N GLU A 133 -2.83 10.69 26.12
CA GLU A 133 -1.54 11.20 25.61
C GLU A 133 -0.61 11.59 26.76
N HIS A 134 -1.10 12.25 27.80
CA HIS A 134 -0.31 12.59 28.98
C HIS A 134 0.22 11.37 29.73
N LEU A 135 -0.51 10.25 29.71
CA LEU A 135 -0.09 9.01 30.39
C LEU A 135 0.87 8.16 29.55
N SER A 136 0.74 8.16 28.22
CA SER A 136 1.57 7.28 27.37
C SER A 136 2.74 8.00 26.69
N TRP A 137 2.61 9.27 26.31
CA TRP A 137 3.64 10.02 25.58
C TRP A 137 4.46 10.97 26.44
N LEU A 138 3.84 11.78 27.27
CA LEU A 138 4.56 12.74 28.14
C LEU A 138 5.24 12.07 29.35
N GLY A 139 4.72 10.95 29.83
CA GLY A 139 5.40 10.14 30.85
C GLY A 139 6.72 9.57 30.35
N LEU A 140 6.78 9.12 29.12
CA LEU A 140 7.99 8.59 28.45
C LEU A 140 8.98 9.71 28.07
N PHE A 141 8.48 10.89 27.65
CA PHE A 141 9.34 12.03 27.28
C PHE A 141 9.83 12.85 28.48
N LYS A 142 9.17 12.79 29.63
CA LYS A 142 9.64 13.47 30.84
C LYS A 142 10.90 12.82 31.42
N ASP A 143 11.04 11.51 31.24
CA ASP A 143 12.27 10.78 31.59
C ASP A 143 13.43 11.02 30.58
N LEU A 144 13.10 11.54 29.38
CA LEU A 144 14.09 11.86 28.34
C LEU A 144 14.70 13.26 28.49
N SER A 145 14.04 14.19 29.22
CA SER A 145 14.53 15.56 29.41
C SER A 145 15.59 15.69 30.53
N GLU A 146 15.77 14.67 31.34
CA GLU A 146 16.74 14.67 32.46
C GLU A 146 17.95 13.74 32.27
N GLY A 147 18.06 13.04 31.15
CA GLY A 147 19.21 12.17 30.87
C GLY A 147 19.52 12.08 29.39
N THR A 148 20.80 12.21 29.05
CA THR A 148 21.39 12.06 27.71
C THR A 148 21.24 10.65 27.13
N HIS A 149 20.10 10.00 27.27
CA HIS A 149 19.82 8.70 26.66
C HIS A 149 18.92 8.89 25.43
N LYS A 150 19.53 8.69 24.23
CA LYS A 150 18.76 8.45 23.00
C LYS A 150 17.75 7.33 23.26
N PRO A 151 16.49 7.44 22.78
CA PRO A 151 15.53 6.34 22.90
C PRO A 151 16.14 5.08 22.29
N SER A 152 16.12 3.99 23.05
CA SER A 152 16.67 2.73 22.55
C SER A 152 15.91 2.31 21.29
N PRO A 153 16.58 2.04 20.17
CA PRO A 153 15.95 1.54 18.93
C PRO A 153 15.07 0.30 19.15
N PHE A 154 15.27 -0.40 20.26
CA PHE A 154 14.48 -1.56 20.67
C PHE A 154 13.02 -1.26 21.02
N TYR A 155 12.68 -0.04 21.43
CA TYR A 155 11.31 0.27 21.83
C TYR A 155 10.40 0.44 20.61
N HIS A 156 10.87 1.11 19.55
CA HIS A 156 10.14 1.20 18.27
C HIS A 156 9.96 -0.15 17.59
N LYS A 157 10.94 -1.04 17.70
CA LYS A 157 10.88 -2.36 17.03
C LYS A 157 9.79 -3.28 17.59
N ARG A 158 9.41 -3.15 18.85
CA ARG A 158 8.36 -3.98 19.48
C ARG A 158 6.94 -3.57 19.09
N THR A 159 6.69 -2.29 18.83
CA THR A 159 5.36 -1.79 18.46
C THR A 159 5.02 -2.03 16.99
N LEU A 160 6.04 -2.21 16.13
CA LEU A 160 5.85 -2.45 14.70
C LEU A 160 5.67 -3.93 14.34
N GLN A 161 6.04 -4.85 15.23
CA GLN A 161 5.95 -6.28 14.97
C GLN A 161 4.54 -6.81 15.25
N LYS A 162 4.10 -7.74 14.40
CA LYS A 162 2.87 -8.50 14.64
C LYS A 162 2.92 -9.26 15.96
N THR A 163 1.79 -9.35 16.65
CA THR A 163 1.70 -10.13 17.88
C THR A 163 1.82 -11.63 17.58
N ARG A 164 2.20 -12.41 18.59
CA ARG A 164 2.27 -13.86 18.43
C ARG A 164 0.90 -14.47 18.14
N GLU A 165 -0.13 -13.98 18.83
CA GLU A 165 -1.52 -14.46 18.67
C GLU A 165 -2.05 -14.15 17.26
N GLU A 166 -1.77 -12.95 16.74
CA GLU A 166 -2.11 -12.58 15.36
C GLU A 166 -1.43 -13.51 14.35
N CYS A 167 -0.13 -13.75 14.50
CA CYS A 167 0.62 -14.65 13.63
C CYS A 167 0.10 -16.08 13.66
N GLU A 168 -0.22 -16.62 14.83
CA GLU A 168 -0.76 -17.98 14.97
C GLU A 168 -2.15 -18.09 14.33
N ARG A 169 -3.04 -17.13 14.55
CA ARG A 169 -4.38 -17.08 13.94
C ARG A 169 -4.28 -17.07 12.40
N VAL A 170 -3.45 -16.21 11.84
CA VAL A 170 -3.26 -16.11 10.40
C VAL A 170 -2.64 -17.38 9.83
N ARG A 171 -1.69 -17.99 10.55
CA ARG A 171 -1.09 -19.27 10.17
C ARG A 171 -2.11 -20.40 10.11
N GLU A 172 -2.92 -20.55 11.14
CA GLU A 172 -3.95 -21.58 11.18
C GLU A 172 -4.93 -21.43 10.02
N LYS A 173 -5.41 -20.21 9.76
CA LYS A 173 -6.30 -19.91 8.63
C LYS A 173 -5.62 -20.24 7.29
N PHE A 174 -4.37 -19.83 7.11
CA PHE A 174 -3.58 -20.15 5.90
C PHE A 174 -3.49 -21.66 5.65
N LEU A 175 -3.10 -22.45 6.67
CA LEU A 175 -2.96 -23.89 6.54
C LEU A 175 -4.28 -24.59 6.23
N GLN A 176 -5.39 -24.12 6.81
CA GLN A 176 -6.74 -24.63 6.49
C GLN A 176 -7.14 -24.35 5.03
N MET A 177 -6.70 -23.21 4.48
CA MET A 177 -7.05 -22.78 3.12
C MET A 177 -6.06 -23.24 2.07
N SER A 178 -4.83 -23.60 2.45
CA SER A 178 -3.73 -23.90 1.51
C SER A 178 -3.97 -25.12 0.61
N SER A 179 -4.91 -26.00 0.97
CA SER A 179 -5.37 -27.13 0.17
C SER A 179 -6.58 -26.83 -0.72
N LEU A 180 -7.20 -25.63 -0.58
CA LEU A 180 -8.35 -25.25 -1.38
C LEU A 180 -7.89 -24.89 -2.81
N GLU A 181 -8.68 -25.34 -3.78
CA GLU A 181 -8.43 -24.99 -5.18
C GLU A 181 -8.85 -23.53 -5.43
N VAL A 182 -7.91 -22.71 -5.91
CA VAL A 182 -8.18 -21.35 -6.36
C VAL A 182 -8.77 -21.42 -7.77
N SER A 183 -9.91 -20.74 -8.00
CA SER A 183 -10.62 -20.77 -9.28
C SER A 183 -9.75 -20.23 -10.43
N GLU A 184 -10.02 -20.71 -11.64
CA GLU A 184 -9.33 -20.24 -12.86
C GLU A 184 -9.54 -18.73 -13.10
N ASP A 185 -10.69 -18.19 -12.72
CA ASP A 185 -10.97 -16.75 -12.82
C ASP A 185 -10.01 -15.93 -11.94
N VAL A 186 -9.81 -16.35 -10.69
CA VAL A 186 -8.85 -15.69 -9.79
C VAL A 186 -7.43 -15.86 -10.31
N ARG A 187 -7.05 -17.05 -10.82
CA ARG A 187 -5.73 -17.28 -11.43
C ARG A 187 -5.51 -16.39 -12.66
N HIS A 188 -6.55 -16.21 -13.49
CA HIS A 188 -6.49 -15.30 -14.62
C HIS A 188 -6.33 -13.84 -14.16
N TYR A 189 -7.11 -13.43 -13.17
CA TYR A 189 -7.09 -12.09 -12.62
C TYR A 189 -5.72 -11.75 -11.97
N LEU A 190 -5.10 -12.72 -11.28
CA LEU A 190 -3.74 -12.57 -10.74
C LEU A 190 -2.68 -12.21 -11.80
N LYS A 191 -2.91 -12.54 -13.07
CA LYS A 191 -1.96 -12.27 -14.18
C LYS A 191 -2.08 -10.86 -14.74
N THR A 192 -2.94 -10.02 -14.17
CA THR A 192 -3.22 -8.68 -14.69
C THR A 192 -2.89 -7.60 -13.65
N PRO A 193 -2.45 -6.39 -14.06
CA PRO A 193 -2.25 -5.27 -13.15
C PRO A 193 -3.54 -4.76 -12.49
N THR A 194 -4.71 -5.20 -12.98
CA THR A 194 -6.01 -4.78 -12.44
C THR A 194 -6.41 -5.51 -11.16
N PHE A 195 -5.58 -6.43 -10.67
CA PHE A 195 -5.86 -7.19 -9.46
C PHE A 195 -6.03 -6.28 -8.25
N ASP A 196 -7.20 -6.39 -7.59
CA ASP A 196 -7.51 -5.64 -6.38
C ASP A 196 -7.08 -6.44 -5.14
N ASN A 197 -6.00 -6.00 -4.51
CA ASN A 197 -5.44 -6.64 -3.33
C ASN A 197 -6.22 -6.35 -2.05
N TRP A 198 -7.04 -5.30 -2.03
CA TRP A 198 -7.76 -4.87 -0.82
C TRP A 198 -8.87 -5.84 -0.41
N GLN A 199 -9.32 -6.69 -1.34
CA GLN A 199 -10.35 -7.71 -1.10
C GLN A 199 -9.82 -8.98 -0.40
N TRP A 200 -8.50 -9.06 -0.10
CA TRP A 200 -7.87 -10.28 0.37
C TRP A 200 -7.24 -10.10 1.74
N GLU A 201 -7.48 -11.08 2.63
CA GLU A 201 -6.83 -11.15 3.93
C GLU A 201 -5.42 -11.74 3.81
N ASP A 202 -4.58 -11.52 4.84
CA ASP A 202 -3.19 -11.97 4.83
C ASP A 202 -3.03 -13.50 4.64
N ALA A 203 -3.92 -14.30 5.23
CA ALA A 203 -3.93 -15.74 5.03
C ALA A 203 -4.24 -16.15 3.58
N GLU A 204 -5.18 -15.46 2.95
CA GLU A 204 -5.53 -15.67 1.54
C GLU A 204 -4.40 -15.20 0.61
N ILE A 205 -3.78 -14.07 0.94
CA ILE A 205 -2.59 -13.56 0.22
C ILE A 205 -1.48 -14.61 0.23
N MET A 206 -1.24 -15.32 1.34
CA MET A 206 -0.27 -16.41 1.37
C MET A 206 -0.67 -17.58 0.45
N VAL A 207 -1.97 -17.91 0.37
CA VAL A 207 -2.46 -18.91 -0.59
C VAL A 207 -2.21 -18.47 -2.04
N LEU A 208 -2.49 -17.20 -2.36
CA LEU A 208 -2.24 -16.64 -3.69
C LEU A 208 -0.74 -16.64 -4.05
N LEU A 209 0.14 -16.33 -3.09
CA LEU A 209 1.59 -16.45 -3.29
C LEU A 209 1.99 -17.91 -3.55
N GLN A 210 1.45 -18.88 -2.81
CA GLN A 210 1.67 -20.32 -3.07
C GLN A 210 1.23 -20.69 -4.49
N VAL A 211 0.07 -20.20 -4.96
CA VAL A 211 -0.43 -20.41 -6.33
C VAL A 211 0.56 -19.87 -7.37
N MET A 212 1.14 -18.69 -7.17
CA MET A 212 2.12 -18.12 -8.10
C MET A 212 3.37 -19.02 -8.25
N TYR A 213 3.88 -19.58 -7.13
CA TYR A 213 4.99 -20.54 -7.17
C TYR A 213 4.61 -21.84 -7.90
N THR A 214 3.38 -22.31 -7.73
CA THR A 214 2.87 -23.52 -8.37
C THR A 214 2.65 -23.31 -9.87
N ASP A 215 2.02 -22.22 -10.27
CA ASP A 215 1.69 -21.91 -11.68
C ASP A 215 2.93 -21.65 -12.54
N LEU A 216 4.03 -21.21 -11.92
CA LEU A 216 5.33 -21.07 -12.58
C LEU A 216 6.16 -22.36 -12.56
N ASP A 217 5.57 -23.47 -12.11
CA ASP A 217 6.17 -24.81 -12.05
C ASP A 217 7.44 -24.90 -11.20
N PHE A 218 7.59 -24.01 -10.19
CA PHE A 218 8.77 -24.00 -9.34
C PHE A 218 8.81 -25.20 -8.40
N ILE A 219 7.63 -25.69 -7.96
CA ILE A 219 7.48 -26.83 -7.06
C ILE A 219 8.14 -28.06 -7.66
N ALA A 220 7.76 -28.45 -8.88
CA ALA A 220 8.31 -29.61 -9.56
C ALA A 220 9.74 -29.37 -10.06
N THR A 221 9.99 -28.22 -10.71
CA THR A 221 11.28 -27.89 -11.32
C THR A 221 12.43 -27.88 -10.33
N PHE A 222 12.21 -27.38 -9.11
CA PHE A 222 13.24 -27.22 -8.08
C PHE A 222 13.07 -28.18 -6.91
N ASN A 223 12.13 -29.13 -7.01
CA ASN A 223 11.81 -30.09 -5.95
C ASN A 223 11.60 -29.37 -4.59
N ILE A 224 10.76 -28.31 -4.62
CA ILE A 224 10.39 -27.56 -3.42
C ILE A 224 9.36 -28.37 -2.66
N GLU A 225 9.58 -28.67 -1.39
CA GLU A 225 8.57 -29.29 -0.55
C GLU A 225 7.49 -28.26 -0.21
N LEU A 226 6.23 -28.65 -0.35
CA LEU A 226 5.09 -27.74 -0.16
C LEU A 226 5.06 -27.15 1.25
N GLU A 227 5.35 -27.98 2.25
CA GLU A 227 5.44 -27.56 3.64
C GLU A 227 6.56 -26.53 3.88
N ALA A 228 7.69 -26.68 3.15
CA ALA A 228 8.78 -25.71 3.23
C ALA A 228 8.40 -24.39 2.58
N LEU A 229 7.64 -24.39 1.48
CA LEU A 229 7.10 -23.18 0.86
C LEU A 229 6.09 -22.51 1.80
N GLN A 230 5.18 -23.25 2.39
CA GLN A 230 4.21 -22.72 3.33
C GLN A 230 4.88 -22.09 4.55
N GLN A 231 5.89 -22.75 5.12
CA GLN A 231 6.65 -22.20 6.22
C GLN A 231 7.46 -20.97 5.79
N PHE A 232 8.05 -20.96 4.59
CA PHE A 232 8.73 -19.79 4.04
C PHE A 232 7.80 -18.59 3.94
N LEU A 233 6.62 -18.74 3.32
CA LEU A 233 5.64 -17.67 3.19
C LEU A 233 5.15 -17.14 4.54
N PHE A 234 4.97 -18.05 5.52
CA PHE A 234 4.61 -17.65 6.87
C PHE A 234 5.75 -16.88 7.59
N GLU A 235 7.00 -17.32 7.46
CA GLU A 235 8.13 -16.58 8.02
C GLU A 235 8.31 -15.20 7.34
N VAL A 236 8.06 -15.10 6.04
CA VAL A 236 8.02 -13.82 5.32
C VAL A 236 6.94 -12.92 5.91
N TYR A 237 5.70 -13.41 6.05
CA TYR A 237 4.60 -12.67 6.66
C TYR A 237 4.97 -12.11 8.03
N ARG A 238 5.58 -12.91 8.89
CA ARG A 238 6.01 -12.50 10.24
C ARG A 238 7.08 -11.40 10.24
N ARG A 239 7.90 -11.33 9.21
CA ARG A 239 9.02 -10.38 9.11
C ARG A 239 8.65 -9.08 8.41
N TYR A 240 7.48 -8.99 7.78
CA TYR A 240 6.92 -7.72 7.36
C TYR A 240 6.22 -7.05 8.53
N ASN A 241 6.59 -5.79 8.83
CA ASN A 241 6.06 -5.03 9.96
C ASN A 241 4.66 -4.44 9.66
N ASN A 242 3.92 -4.11 10.73
CA ASN A 242 2.64 -3.38 10.65
C ASN A 242 2.91 -1.88 10.50
N ILE A 243 3.31 -1.46 9.31
CA ILE A 243 3.56 -0.08 8.91
C ILE A 243 2.64 0.30 7.76
N PRO A 244 2.39 1.60 7.53
CA PRO A 244 1.32 2.01 6.61
C PRO A 244 1.50 1.53 5.18
N PHE A 245 2.73 1.53 4.62
CA PHE A 245 2.97 1.22 3.22
C PHE A 245 3.84 -0.03 2.99
N HIS A 246 5.09 -0.07 3.51
CA HIS A 246 6.04 -1.17 3.26
C HIS A 246 5.72 -2.41 4.13
N ASN A 247 4.49 -2.91 4.02
CA ASN A 247 3.91 -4.02 4.77
C ASN A 247 3.73 -5.28 3.91
N PHE A 248 3.11 -6.32 4.47
CA PHE A 248 2.91 -7.60 3.77
C PHE A 248 1.97 -7.49 2.56
N LYS A 249 0.97 -6.59 2.59
CA LYS A 249 0.11 -6.35 1.41
C LYS A 249 0.89 -5.69 0.28
N HIS A 250 1.83 -4.77 0.57
CA HIS A 250 2.75 -4.21 -0.43
C HIS A 250 3.65 -5.30 -1.02
N CYS A 251 4.26 -6.15 -0.19
CA CYS A 251 4.99 -7.33 -0.64
C CYS A 251 4.19 -8.15 -1.67
N PHE A 252 2.93 -8.43 -1.36
CA PHE A 252 2.04 -9.13 -2.29
C PHE A 252 1.82 -8.34 -3.59
N CYS A 253 1.54 -7.04 -3.52
CA CYS A 253 1.32 -6.21 -4.70
C CYS A 253 2.51 -6.23 -5.65
N VAL A 254 3.72 -6.12 -5.12
CA VAL A 254 4.97 -6.17 -5.89
C VAL A 254 5.17 -7.56 -6.50
N THR A 255 4.91 -8.62 -5.75
CA THR A 255 5.00 -10.00 -6.23
C THR A 255 3.95 -10.30 -7.29
N GLN A 256 2.72 -9.84 -7.11
CA GLN A 256 1.64 -9.99 -8.06
C GLN A 256 1.92 -9.22 -9.37
N MET A 257 2.45 -8.01 -9.29
CA MET A 257 2.86 -7.25 -10.48
C MET A 257 3.99 -7.98 -11.22
N MET A 258 5.01 -8.47 -10.51
CA MET A 258 6.09 -9.28 -11.10
C MET A 258 5.53 -10.53 -11.80
N TYR A 259 4.62 -11.23 -11.14
CA TYR A 259 3.95 -12.40 -11.70
C TYR A 259 3.14 -12.05 -12.96
N GLY A 260 2.38 -10.96 -12.93
CA GLY A 260 1.65 -10.43 -14.08
C GLY A 260 2.58 -10.09 -15.26
N LEU A 261 3.70 -9.41 -14.98
CA LEU A 261 4.70 -9.07 -16.00
C LEU A 261 5.32 -10.33 -16.63
N ILE A 262 5.60 -11.38 -15.85
CA ILE A 262 6.12 -12.65 -16.38
C ILE A 262 5.16 -13.25 -17.41
N TRP A 263 3.85 -13.23 -17.13
CA TRP A 263 2.84 -13.75 -18.05
C TRP A 263 2.58 -12.83 -19.25
N LEU A 264 2.39 -11.55 -19.03
CA LEU A 264 2.07 -10.57 -20.09
C LEU A 264 3.18 -10.42 -21.12
N THR A 265 4.44 -10.61 -20.73
CA THR A 265 5.60 -10.49 -21.62
C THR A 265 6.10 -11.84 -22.15
N ASP A 266 5.46 -12.93 -21.76
CA ASP A 266 5.89 -14.29 -22.09
C ASP A 266 7.37 -14.53 -21.73
N LEU A 267 7.79 -14.11 -20.53
CA LEU A 267 9.15 -14.34 -20.05
C LEU A 267 9.47 -15.81 -19.84
N ARG A 268 8.46 -16.64 -19.64
CA ARG A 268 8.61 -18.11 -19.50
C ARG A 268 9.24 -18.77 -20.72
N SER A 269 9.02 -18.22 -21.91
CA SER A 269 9.66 -18.71 -23.15
C SER A 269 11.04 -18.10 -23.40
N LYS A 270 11.39 -17.00 -22.71
CA LYS A 270 12.59 -16.18 -22.97
C LYS A 270 13.68 -16.32 -21.92
N MET A 271 13.32 -16.72 -20.71
CA MET A 271 14.22 -16.84 -19.56
C MET A 271 14.10 -18.24 -18.93
N ASP A 272 15.20 -18.72 -18.36
CA ASP A 272 15.18 -20.02 -17.66
C ASP A 272 14.45 -19.92 -16.29
N SER A 273 14.01 -21.06 -15.79
CA SER A 273 13.25 -21.17 -14.55
C SER A 273 14.00 -20.59 -13.34
N ILE A 274 15.34 -20.61 -13.35
CA ILE A 274 16.16 -20.00 -12.28
C ILE A 274 15.96 -18.49 -12.25
N ASN A 275 15.98 -17.83 -13.42
CA ASN A 275 15.75 -16.38 -13.49
C ASN A 275 14.33 -16.02 -13.04
N LEU A 276 13.31 -16.81 -13.42
CA LEU A 276 11.93 -16.61 -12.98
C LEU A 276 11.79 -16.78 -11.46
N LEU A 277 12.44 -17.79 -10.88
CA LEU A 277 12.47 -18.03 -9.43
C LEU A 277 13.17 -16.87 -8.69
N ILE A 278 14.29 -16.36 -9.24
CA ILE A 278 14.97 -15.17 -8.71
C ILE A 278 14.02 -13.98 -8.66
N MET A 279 13.33 -13.67 -9.77
CA MET A 279 12.43 -12.52 -9.86
C MET A 279 11.29 -12.61 -8.86
N LEU A 280 10.57 -13.73 -8.81
CA LEU A 280 9.42 -13.87 -7.91
C LEU A 280 9.86 -13.85 -6.45
N THR A 281 10.91 -14.59 -6.09
CA THR A 281 11.40 -14.65 -4.70
C THR A 281 12.00 -13.31 -4.26
N SER A 282 12.64 -12.58 -5.17
CA SER A 282 13.12 -11.23 -4.86
C SER A 282 11.96 -10.28 -4.56
N ALA A 283 10.87 -10.36 -5.33
CA ALA A 283 9.68 -9.55 -5.09
C ALA A 283 9.04 -9.86 -3.72
N VAL A 284 8.97 -11.15 -3.35
CA VAL A 284 8.47 -11.58 -2.02
C VAL A 284 9.35 -11.04 -0.88
N CYS A 285 10.65 -10.89 -1.09
CA CYS A 285 11.62 -10.57 -0.03
C CYS A 285 12.12 -9.12 -0.03
N HIS A 286 11.69 -8.27 -0.99
CA HIS A 286 12.39 -7.02 -1.29
C HIS A 286 12.40 -5.99 -0.16
N ASP A 287 11.40 -6.00 0.73
CA ASP A 287 11.20 -5.06 1.84
C ASP A 287 11.09 -5.75 3.22
N LEU A 288 11.62 -6.96 3.36
CA LEU A 288 11.58 -7.71 4.62
C LEU A 288 12.14 -6.90 5.79
N ASP A 289 11.36 -6.81 6.88
CA ASP A 289 11.70 -6.08 8.11
C ASP A 289 11.94 -4.58 7.87
N HIS A 290 11.21 -3.97 6.90
CA HIS A 290 11.25 -2.53 6.69
C HIS A 290 10.77 -1.79 7.94
N THR A 291 11.47 -0.70 8.31
CA THR A 291 11.25 0.03 9.57
C THR A 291 10.21 1.14 9.49
N GLY A 292 9.71 1.47 8.28
CA GLY A 292 8.88 2.64 8.01
C GLY A 292 9.66 3.95 7.82
N TYR A 293 11.00 3.89 7.85
CA TYR A 293 11.91 5.03 7.66
C TYR A 293 12.90 4.71 6.55
N ASN A 294 13.12 5.66 5.63
CA ASN A 294 13.98 5.47 4.46
C ASN A 294 15.50 5.46 4.79
N ASN A 295 16.32 5.20 3.78
CA ASN A 295 17.77 5.19 3.95
C ASN A 295 18.35 6.54 4.43
N ALA A 296 17.78 7.67 4.01
CA ALA A 296 18.24 8.99 4.46
C ALA A 296 18.03 9.15 5.98
N TYR A 297 16.88 8.75 6.50
CA TYR A 297 16.64 8.73 7.95
C TYR A 297 17.63 7.79 8.65
N GLN A 298 17.82 6.56 8.15
CA GLN A 298 18.75 5.61 8.76
C GLN A 298 20.16 6.22 8.93
N ILE A 299 20.64 6.92 7.90
CA ILE A 299 21.95 7.54 7.89
C ILE A 299 22.00 8.76 8.82
N ASN A 300 21.03 9.67 8.70
CA ASN A 300 20.99 10.89 9.50
C ASN A 300 20.84 10.60 11.00
N ALA A 301 20.02 9.60 11.35
CA ALA A 301 19.82 9.15 12.73
C ALA A 301 20.93 8.21 13.24
N GLN A 302 21.87 7.82 12.39
CA GLN A 302 22.97 6.88 12.72
C GLN A 302 22.46 5.58 13.35
N THR A 303 21.42 5.00 12.74
CA THR A 303 20.82 3.76 13.26
C THR A 303 21.78 2.57 13.15
N ASP A 304 21.47 1.49 13.88
CA ASP A 304 22.24 0.23 13.82
C ASP A 304 22.36 -0.31 12.39
N LEU A 305 21.34 -0.10 11.53
CA LEU A 305 21.38 -0.51 10.14
C LEU A 305 22.39 0.32 9.33
N ALA A 306 22.36 1.65 9.48
CA ALA A 306 23.31 2.53 8.81
C ALA A 306 24.74 2.22 9.23
N LEU A 307 24.99 2.03 10.53
CA LEU A 307 26.30 1.67 11.04
C LEU A 307 26.76 0.30 10.54
N ARG A 308 25.87 -0.70 10.55
CA ARG A 308 26.17 -2.06 10.09
C ARG A 308 26.54 -2.14 8.62
N TYR A 309 25.88 -1.35 7.77
CA TYR A 309 26.05 -1.38 6.32
C TYR A 309 26.82 -0.18 5.77
N ASN A 310 27.48 0.60 6.65
CA ASN A 310 28.36 1.72 6.30
C ASN A 310 27.68 2.74 5.38
N ASP A 311 26.43 3.06 5.64
CA ASP A 311 25.58 4.00 4.89
C ASP A 311 25.29 3.57 3.42
N ILE A 312 25.62 2.34 3.04
CA ILE A 312 25.44 1.84 1.66
C ILE A 312 24.17 1.00 1.60
N SER A 313 23.08 1.56 1.04
CA SER A 313 21.77 0.90 0.92
C SER A 313 21.40 0.12 2.20
N PRO A 314 21.31 0.77 3.38
CA PRO A 314 21.15 0.07 4.66
C PRO A 314 19.92 -0.85 4.70
N LEU A 315 18.78 -0.36 4.19
CA LEU A 315 17.52 -1.11 4.16
C LEU A 315 17.63 -2.33 3.23
N GLU A 316 18.06 -2.14 2.00
CA GLU A 316 18.09 -3.20 0.99
C GLU A 316 19.10 -4.30 1.34
N ASN A 317 20.23 -3.95 1.97
CA ASN A 317 21.14 -4.93 2.53
C ASN A 317 20.52 -5.70 3.70
N HIS A 318 19.74 -5.02 4.53
CA HIS A 318 19.01 -5.66 5.62
C HIS A 318 17.92 -6.61 5.10
N HIS A 319 17.14 -6.20 4.09
CA HIS A 319 16.13 -7.07 3.46
C HIS A 319 16.77 -8.35 2.91
N CYS A 320 17.92 -8.25 2.23
CA CYS A 320 18.70 -9.43 1.81
C CYS A 320 19.09 -10.31 2.99
N ALA A 321 19.63 -9.72 4.06
CA ALA A 321 20.07 -10.48 5.24
C ALA A 321 18.91 -11.24 5.87
N VAL A 322 17.75 -10.59 6.06
CA VAL A 322 16.55 -11.21 6.62
C VAL A 322 16.01 -12.32 5.72
N ALA A 323 16.01 -12.11 4.38
CA ALA A 323 15.60 -13.15 3.43
C ALA A 323 16.43 -14.42 3.58
N PHE A 324 17.75 -14.29 3.66
CA PHE A 324 18.63 -15.45 3.82
C PHE A 324 18.66 -16.02 5.25
N GLU A 325 18.33 -15.26 6.28
CA GLU A 325 18.03 -15.80 7.62
C GLU A 325 16.84 -16.75 7.60
N ILE A 326 15.76 -16.39 6.91
CA ILE A 326 14.58 -17.25 6.72
C ILE A 326 14.97 -18.52 5.95
N LEU A 327 15.69 -18.35 4.85
CA LEU A 327 16.10 -19.44 3.95
C LEU A 327 17.17 -20.37 4.54
N GLN A 328 17.89 -19.99 5.60
CA GLN A 328 18.83 -20.86 6.30
C GLN A 328 18.15 -21.87 7.23
N ARG A 329 16.93 -21.60 7.68
CA ARG A 329 16.19 -22.52 8.55
C ARG A 329 15.66 -23.68 7.74
N ARG A 330 15.94 -24.91 8.19
CA ARG A 330 15.58 -26.13 7.46
C ARG A 330 14.11 -26.17 7.05
N GLU A 331 13.23 -25.71 7.94
CA GLU A 331 11.77 -25.77 7.80
C GLU A 331 11.24 -24.80 6.73
N SER A 332 11.94 -23.70 6.46
CA SER A 332 11.59 -22.66 5.50
C SER A 332 12.57 -22.55 4.33
N ASN A 333 13.51 -23.49 4.21
CA ASN A 333 14.49 -23.50 3.12
C ASN A 333 13.91 -24.10 1.85
N ILE A 334 13.30 -23.25 1.02
CA ILE A 334 12.78 -23.65 -0.29
C ILE A 334 13.89 -24.01 -1.31
N PHE A 335 15.15 -23.74 -0.98
CA PHE A 335 16.32 -23.98 -1.84
C PHE A 335 17.14 -25.19 -1.41
N ARG A 336 16.68 -25.97 -0.43
CA ARG A 336 17.46 -27.06 0.16
C ARG A 336 17.81 -28.19 -0.79
N ASN A 337 17.02 -28.38 -1.85
CA ASN A 337 17.22 -29.45 -2.85
C ASN A 337 17.96 -28.96 -4.10
N LEU A 338 18.43 -27.72 -4.13
CA LEU A 338 19.19 -27.16 -5.23
C LEU A 338 20.65 -27.66 -5.23
N SER A 339 21.26 -27.75 -6.40
CA SER A 339 22.71 -27.91 -6.50
C SER A 339 23.42 -26.65 -5.99
N VAL A 340 24.70 -26.81 -5.63
CA VAL A 340 25.53 -25.70 -5.13
C VAL A 340 25.60 -24.55 -6.14
N ASP A 341 25.68 -24.86 -7.44
CA ASP A 341 25.77 -23.84 -8.49
C ASP A 341 24.45 -23.13 -8.71
N GLN A 342 23.31 -23.86 -8.67
CA GLN A 342 21.98 -23.24 -8.72
C GLN A 342 21.77 -22.31 -7.52
N TYR A 343 22.10 -22.76 -6.32
CA TYR A 343 21.98 -21.94 -5.11
C TYR A 343 22.82 -20.65 -5.20
N LYS A 344 24.09 -20.75 -5.62
CA LYS A 344 24.97 -19.58 -5.81
C LYS A 344 24.37 -18.57 -6.79
N ARG A 345 23.88 -19.06 -7.93
CA ARG A 345 23.27 -18.22 -8.97
C ARG A 345 22.00 -17.55 -8.47
N ILE A 346 21.12 -18.29 -7.76
CA ILE A 346 19.89 -17.76 -7.21
C ILE A 346 20.19 -16.71 -6.13
N ARG A 347 21.11 -17.01 -5.20
CA ARG A 347 21.52 -16.07 -4.18
C ARG A 347 22.08 -14.77 -4.77
N GLU A 348 22.98 -14.86 -5.73
CA GLU A 348 23.54 -13.70 -6.45
C GLU A 348 22.43 -12.86 -7.10
N GLY A 349 21.50 -13.52 -7.78
CA GLY A 349 20.39 -12.87 -8.49
C GLY A 349 19.42 -12.17 -7.54
N ILE A 350 19.02 -12.80 -6.45
CA ILE A 350 18.13 -12.22 -5.43
C ILE A 350 18.78 -10.97 -4.82
N ILE A 351 20.04 -11.04 -4.42
CA ILE A 351 20.77 -9.90 -3.85
C ILE A 351 20.84 -8.75 -4.87
N LYS A 352 21.15 -9.02 -6.14
CA LYS A 352 21.16 -7.99 -7.18
C LYS A 352 19.81 -7.33 -7.36
N CYS A 353 18.74 -8.09 -7.39
CA CYS A 353 17.38 -7.58 -7.56
C CYS A 353 16.96 -6.72 -6.37
N ILE A 354 17.16 -7.18 -5.14
CA ILE A 354 16.78 -6.43 -3.94
C ILE A 354 17.62 -5.15 -3.82
N LEU A 355 18.93 -5.20 -4.03
CA LEU A 355 19.78 -4.00 -4.03
C LEU A 355 19.43 -3.01 -5.17
N ALA A 356 18.74 -3.44 -6.22
CA ALA A 356 18.28 -2.57 -7.30
C ALA A 356 17.03 -1.78 -6.92
N THR A 357 16.30 -2.12 -5.86
CA THR A 357 15.12 -1.35 -5.39
C THR A 357 15.54 -0.03 -4.76
N ASP A 358 16.79 0.11 -4.26
CA ASP A 358 17.33 1.39 -3.81
C ASP A 358 17.14 2.47 -4.88
N MET A 359 16.35 3.51 -4.55
CA MET A 359 16.03 4.59 -5.49
C MET A 359 17.23 5.47 -5.81
N THR A 360 18.27 5.49 -5.00
CA THR A 360 19.53 6.20 -5.34
C THR A 360 20.22 5.61 -6.57
N ARG A 361 19.95 4.34 -6.87
CA ARG A 361 20.51 3.63 -8.05
C ARG A 361 19.62 3.73 -9.30
N HIS A 362 18.42 4.32 -9.19
CA HIS A 362 17.40 4.34 -10.26
C HIS A 362 17.95 4.83 -11.58
N THR A 363 18.48 6.06 -11.61
CA THR A 363 18.99 6.69 -12.84
C THR A 363 20.12 5.90 -13.48
N LYS A 364 21.02 5.33 -12.66
CA LYS A 364 22.15 4.52 -13.15
C LYS A 364 21.66 3.23 -13.82
N ILE A 365 20.73 2.52 -13.19
CA ILE A 365 20.15 1.27 -13.73
C ILE A 365 19.39 1.56 -15.02
N LEU A 366 18.52 2.58 -15.01
CA LEU A 366 17.72 2.97 -16.17
C LEU A 366 18.60 3.38 -17.37
N ASN A 367 19.64 4.19 -17.16
CA ASN A 367 20.54 4.60 -18.22
C ASN A 367 21.34 3.42 -18.79
N LYS A 368 21.78 2.50 -17.94
CA LYS A 368 22.43 1.27 -18.40
C LYS A 368 21.46 0.42 -19.24
N PHE A 369 20.20 0.29 -18.82
CA PHE A 369 19.17 -0.44 -19.58
C PHE A 369 18.91 0.23 -20.94
N LYS A 370 18.76 1.55 -21.00
CA LYS A 370 18.63 2.31 -22.24
C LYS A 370 19.77 2.03 -23.22
N SER A 371 21.00 1.93 -22.72
CA SER A 371 22.18 1.72 -23.57
C SER A 371 22.24 0.35 -24.22
N ILE A 372 21.66 -0.68 -23.60
CA ILE A 372 21.67 -2.05 -24.14
C ILE A 372 20.42 -2.39 -24.97
N LEU A 373 19.33 -1.62 -24.86
CA LEU A 373 18.08 -1.90 -25.56
C LEU A 373 18.23 -2.12 -27.07
N PRO A 374 19.02 -1.32 -27.82
CA PRO A 374 19.16 -1.51 -29.27
C PRO A 374 19.78 -2.87 -29.66
N SER A 375 20.54 -3.48 -28.75
CA SER A 375 21.23 -4.76 -28.96
C SER A 375 20.86 -5.79 -27.89
N PHE A 376 19.66 -5.69 -27.34
CA PHE A 376 19.24 -6.59 -26.25
C PHE A 376 19.20 -8.04 -26.72
N ASP A 377 19.83 -8.90 -25.94
CA ASP A 377 19.93 -10.33 -26.22
C ASP A 377 19.59 -11.16 -24.98
N PHE A 378 18.54 -11.99 -25.08
CA PHE A 378 18.11 -12.89 -24.02
C PHE A 378 19.09 -14.03 -23.71
N THR A 379 20.08 -14.29 -24.56
CA THR A 379 21.15 -15.25 -24.28
C THR A 379 22.26 -14.65 -23.41
N ASN A 380 22.39 -13.32 -23.40
CA ASN A 380 23.39 -12.62 -22.63
C ASN A 380 22.99 -12.51 -21.14
N LYS A 381 23.86 -13.02 -20.25
CA LYS A 381 23.61 -13.02 -18.80
C LYS A 381 23.46 -11.60 -18.23
N GLU A 382 24.34 -10.66 -18.66
CA GLU A 382 24.30 -9.28 -18.13
C GLU A 382 23.03 -8.54 -18.55
N HIS A 383 22.54 -8.77 -19.79
CA HIS A 383 21.29 -8.21 -20.27
C HIS A 383 20.09 -8.75 -19.46
N LYS A 384 20.09 -10.06 -19.17
CA LYS A 384 19.05 -10.67 -18.33
C LYS A 384 19.11 -10.15 -16.89
N ASP A 385 20.29 -10.07 -16.29
CA ASP A 385 20.48 -9.53 -14.94
C ASP A 385 19.91 -8.11 -14.85
N LEU A 386 20.22 -7.26 -15.85
CA LEU A 386 19.72 -5.89 -15.88
C LEU A 386 18.20 -5.80 -16.12
N LEU A 387 17.66 -6.68 -16.98
CA LEU A 387 16.21 -6.77 -17.17
C LEU A 387 15.50 -7.18 -15.86
N MET A 388 16.02 -8.13 -15.10
CA MET A 388 15.47 -8.50 -13.79
C MET A 388 15.47 -7.32 -12.81
N MET A 389 16.53 -6.50 -12.80
CA MET A 389 16.59 -5.27 -12.00
C MET A 389 15.52 -4.25 -12.42
N ILE A 390 15.27 -4.09 -13.72
CA ILE A 390 14.22 -3.20 -14.23
C ILE A 390 12.85 -3.72 -13.86
N LEU A 391 12.61 -5.03 -14.00
CA LEU A 391 11.31 -5.64 -13.70
C LEU A 391 10.95 -5.53 -12.22
N ILE A 392 11.90 -5.74 -11.30
CA ILE A 392 11.61 -5.56 -9.87
C ILE A 392 11.33 -4.10 -9.53
N LYS A 393 12.07 -3.16 -10.11
CA LYS A 393 11.79 -1.72 -9.94
C LYS A 393 10.41 -1.34 -10.45
N VAL A 394 10.03 -1.83 -11.64
CA VAL A 394 8.68 -1.59 -12.17
C VAL A 394 7.63 -2.21 -11.25
N SER A 395 7.84 -3.43 -10.78
CA SER A 395 6.90 -4.09 -9.88
C SER A 395 6.71 -3.33 -8.56
N ASP A 396 7.79 -2.77 -8.03
CA ASP A 396 7.83 -2.06 -6.76
C ASP A 396 7.09 -0.71 -6.80
N ILE A 397 7.31 0.08 -7.85
CA ILE A 397 6.86 1.47 -7.90
C ILE A 397 5.67 1.73 -8.84
N SER A 398 5.00 0.70 -9.35
CA SER A 398 3.96 0.85 -10.39
C SER A 398 2.52 0.75 -9.87
N ASN A 399 2.25 1.16 -8.64
CA ASN A 399 0.87 1.17 -8.12
C ASN A 399 -0.08 1.96 -9.03
N GLU A 400 0.39 3.05 -9.65
CA GLU A 400 -0.37 3.89 -10.58
C GLU A 400 -0.70 3.22 -11.94
N ALA A 401 -0.16 2.04 -12.20
CA ALA A 401 -0.58 1.19 -13.31
C ALA A 401 -1.85 0.37 -12.99
N ARG A 402 -2.27 0.35 -11.72
CA ARG A 402 -3.50 -0.30 -11.27
C ARG A 402 -4.70 0.64 -11.45
N PRO A 403 -5.94 0.12 -11.41
CA PRO A 403 -7.14 0.96 -11.32
C PRO A 403 -7.04 1.96 -10.16
N MET A 404 -7.60 3.16 -10.33
CA MET A 404 -7.47 4.24 -9.33
C MET A 404 -8.03 3.86 -7.96
N GLU A 405 -9.12 3.09 -7.94
CA GLU A 405 -9.73 2.55 -6.71
C GLU A 405 -8.79 1.63 -5.92
N VAL A 406 -7.77 1.07 -6.58
CA VAL A 406 -6.72 0.27 -5.94
C VAL A 406 -5.48 1.11 -5.65
N ALA A 407 -5.10 2.01 -6.56
CA ALA A 407 -3.88 2.80 -6.48
C ALA A 407 -3.97 3.93 -5.45
N GLU A 408 -5.11 4.64 -5.39
CA GLU A 408 -5.27 5.80 -4.52
C GLU A 408 -5.15 5.48 -3.02
N PRO A 409 -5.75 4.39 -2.48
CA PRO A 409 -5.51 3.97 -1.10
C PRO A 409 -4.04 3.66 -0.80
N TRP A 410 -3.28 3.12 -1.78
CA TRP A 410 -1.84 2.91 -1.62
C TRP A 410 -1.06 4.22 -1.50
N LEU A 411 -1.48 5.26 -2.23
CA LEU A 411 -0.88 6.58 -2.08
C LEU A 411 -1.14 7.16 -0.69
N ASP A 412 -2.34 7.00 -0.14
CA ASP A 412 -2.65 7.44 1.22
C ASP A 412 -1.77 6.72 2.25
N CYS A 413 -1.57 5.41 2.11
CA CYS A 413 -0.63 4.65 2.94
C CYS A 413 0.81 5.16 2.84
N LEU A 414 1.28 5.46 1.62
CA LEU A 414 2.64 5.97 1.37
C LEU A 414 2.84 7.34 2.02
N LEU A 415 1.90 8.26 1.81
CA LEU A 415 1.96 9.59 2.40
C LEU A 415 1.90 9.53 3.93
N GLN A 416 1.09 8.65 4.50
CA GLN A 416 1.06 8.46 5.95
C GLN A 416 2.42 8.01 6.50
N GLU A 417 3.08 7.05 5.85
CA GLU A 417 4.42 6.58 6.25
C GLU A 417 5.47 7.70 6.11
N PHE A 418 5.43 8.46 5.01
CA PHE A 418 6.30 9.60 4.78
C PHE A 418 6.10 10.71 5.82
N PHE A 419 4.85 11.04 6.14
CA PHE A 419 4.54 12.05 7.14
C PHE A 419 4.97 11.61 8.54
N ASN A 420 4.81 10.34 8.89
CA ASN A 420 5.31 9.79 10.14
C ASN A 420 6.84 9.95 10.27
N GLN A 421 7.58 9.70 9.18
CA GLN A 421 9.04 9.94 9.17
C GLN A 421 9.36 11.41 9.37
N SER A 422 8.73 12.31 8.61
CA SER A 422 8.94 13.75 8.72
C SER A 422 8.69 14.29 10.13
N ASP A 423 7.64 13.80 10.79
CA ASP A 423 7.32 14.21 12.17
C ASP A 423 8.42 13.75 13.14
N VAL A 424 8.94 12.54 12.99
CA VAL A 424 10.06 12.05 13.80
C VAL A 424 11.35 12.82 13.50
N GLU A 425 11.65 13.11 12.23
CA GLU A 425 12.80 13.94 11.84
C GLU A 425 12.74 15.34 12.51
N LYS A 426 11.56 15.96 12.54
CA LYS A 426 11.34 17.24 13.24
C LYS A 426 11.57 17.12 14.74
N LEU A 427 11.03 16.06 15.37
CA LEU A 427 11.17 15.82 16.82
C LEU A 427 12.63 15.55 17.22
N GLU A 428 13.39 14.83 16.41
CA GLU A 428 14.78 14.50 16.66
C GLU A 428 15.77 15.59 16.20
N GLY A 429 15.27 16.67 15.60
CA GLY A 429 16.10 17.76 15.07
C GLY A 429 16.96 17.34 13.86
N LEU A 430 16.52 16.32 13.12
CA LEU A 430 17.17 15.83 11.92
C LEU A 430 16.76 16.66 10.68
N PRO A 431 17.55 16.62 9.60
CA PRO A 431 17.14 17.21 8.33
C PRO A 431 15.84 16.53 7.83
N VAL A 432 14.79 17.33 7.61
CA VAL A 432 13.52 16.83 7.08
C VAL A 432 13.63 16.58 5.58
N THR A 433 13.22 15.39 5.15
CA THR A 433 13.15 15.03 3.73
C THR A 433 12.09 15.88 3.02
N PRO A 434 12.44 16.71 2.00
CA PRO A 434 11.57 17.78 1.49
C PRO A 434 10.19 17.32 1.00
N PHE A 435 10.12 16.14 0.35
CA PHE A 435 8.87 15.59 -0.20
C PHE A 435 8.07 14.74 0.79
N MET A 436 8.46 14.74 2.06
CA MET A 436 7.79 14.00 3.14
C MET A 436 7.15 14.92 4.18
N ASP A 437 7.29 16.22 4.04
CA ASP A 437 6.74 17.20 4.99
C ASP A 437 5.26 17.45 4.70
N ARG A 438 4.38 17.02 5.62
CA ARG A 438 2.91 17.19 5.50
C ARG A 438 2.45 18.62 5.34
N ASP A 439 3.26 19.59 5.83
CA ASP A 439 2.94 21.00 5.73
C ASP A 439 3.24 21.59 4.34
N LYS A 440 3.98 20.86 3.50
CA LYS A 440 4.48 21.32 2.20
C LYS A 440 4.02 20.48 1.02
N VAL A 441 3.61 19.24 1.26
CA VAL A 441 3.31 18.27 0.22
C VAL A 441 1.81 18.00 0.17
N THR A 442 1.23 18.16 -1.02
CA THR A 442 -0.15 17.73 -1.29
C THR A 442 -0.15 16.38 -2.00
N LYS A 443 -1.24 15.63 -1.87
CA LYS A 443 -1.42 14.34 -2.55
C LYS A 443 -1.15 14.42 -4.06
N PRO A 444 -1.77 15.36 -4.82
CA PRO A 444 -1.50 15.46 -6.26
C PRO A 444 -0.08 15.91 -6.60
N SER A 445 0.48 16.89 -5.88
CA SER A 445 1.82 17.41 -6.20
C SER A 445 2.90 16.33 -6.07
N SER A 446 2.78 15.45 -5.08
CA SER A 446 3.71 14.34 -4.87
C SER A 446 3.70 13.37 -6.05
N GLN A 447 2.50 13.04 -6.57
CA GLN A 447 2.34 12.05 -7.63
C GLN A 447 2.68 12.58 -9.01
N ILE A 448 2.32 13.82 -9.34
CA ILE A 448 2.61 14.41 -10.64
C ILE A 448 4.12 14.38 -10.93
N GLY A 449 4.94 14.81 -9.96
CA GLY A 449 6.38 14.79 -10.09
C GLY A 449 6.95 13.37 -10.23
N PHE A 450 6.50 12.46 -9.36
CA PHE A 450 6.92 11.06 -9.37
C PHE A 450 6.56 10.36 -10.69
N ILE A 451 5.31 10.48 -11.15
CA ILE A 451 4.87 9.86 -12.40
C ILE A 451 5.67 10.41 -13.60
N ARG A 452 5.82 11.73 -13.70
CA ARG A 452 6.50 12.37 -14.86
C ARG A 452 7.98 12.06 -14.94
N PHE A 453 8.68 12.10 -13.82
CA PHE A 453 10.15 12.08 -13.81
C PHE A 453 10.76 10.74 -13.44
N VAL A 454 10.00 9.85 -12.78
CA VAL A 454 10.49 8.55 -12.31
C VAL A 454 9.77 7.41 -13.01
N LEU A 455 8.43 7.31 -12.86
CA LEU A 455 7.69 6.14 -13.27
C LEU A 455 7.55 6.03 -14.81
N LEU A 456 7.01 7.05 -15.47
CA LEU A 456 6.83 7.02 -16.94
C LEU A 456 8.14 6.80 -17.71
N PRO A 457 9.27 7.45 -17.39
CA PRO A 457 10.52 7.16 -18.07
C PRO A 457 10.96 5.70 -17.96
N LEU A 458 10.77 5.06 -16.81
CA LEU A 458 11.08 3.66 -16.60
C LEU A 458 10.18 2.73 -17.44
N LEU A 459 8.87 2.97 -17.41
CA LEU A 459 7.88 2.18 -18.15
C LEU A 459 8.04 2.32 -19.67
N ILE A 460 8.33 3.51 -20.15
CA ILE A 460 8.57 3.77 -21.58
C ILE A 460 9.76 2.94 -22.08
N GLU A 461 10.86 2.86 -21.33
CA GLU A 461 12.00 2.06 -21.75
C GLU A 461 11.68 0.56 -21.71
N LEU A 462 10.96 0.07 -20.70
CA LEU A 462 10.55 -1.34 -20.65
C LEU A 462 9.64 -1.71 -21.83
N THR A 463 8.71 -0.82 -22.21
CA THR A 463 7.77 -1.07 -23.32
C THR A 463 8.42 -1.05 -24.71
N LYS A 464 9.65 -0.54 -24.85
CA LYS A 464 10.43 -0.72 -26.08
C LYS A 464 10.82 -2.18 -26.29
N LEU A 465 11.12 -2.90 -25.19
CA LEU A 465 11.41 -4.34 -25.25
C LEU A 465 10.13 -5.18 -25.30
N PHE A 466 9.07 -4.74 -24.62
CA PHE A 466 7.78 -5.43 -24.52
C PHE A 466 6.60 -4.51 -24.89
N PRO A 467 6.36 -4.28 -26.19
CA PRO A 467 5.28 -3.38 -26.64
C PRO A 467 3.88 -3.75 -26.14
N CYS A 468 3.63 -5.03 -25.84
CA CYS A 468 2.37 -5.52 -25.27
C CYS A 468 2.01 -4.85 -23.93
N LEU A 469 3.00 -4.41 -23.16
CA LEU A 469 2.77 -3.74 -21.87
C LEU A 469 2.21 -2.32 -22.00
N LYS A 470 2.29 -1.68 -23.17
CA LYS A 470 1.86 -0.30 -23.34
C LYS A 470 0.43 -0.05 -22.86
N HIS A 471 -0.48 -0.93 -23.23
CA HIS A 471 -1.89 -0.85 -22.84
C HIS A 471 -2.10 -1.17 -21.36
N HIS A 472 -1.32 -2.09 -20.80
CA HIS A 472 -1.49 -2.56 -19.43
C HIS A 472 -0.87 -1.66 -18.35
N ILE A 473 0.19 -0.90 -18.68
CA ILE A 473 0.92 -0.11 -17.68
C ILE A 473 1.07 1.37 -18.05
N ILE A 474 1.34 1.73 -19.33
CA ILE A 474 1.54 3.14 -19.69
C ILE A 474 0.22 3.91 -19.75
N GLU A 475 -0.79 3.36 -20.37
CA GLU A 475 -2.09 4.03 -20.53
C GLU A 475 -2.77 4.30 -19.17
N PRO A 476 -2.82 3.32 -18.22
CA PRO A 476 -3.32 3.59 -16.88
C PRO A 476 -2.52 4.68 -16.14
N VAL A 477 -1.18 4.62 -16.19
CA VAL A 477 -0.33 5.63 -15.52
C VAL A 477 -0.51 7.03 -16.10
N ARG A 478 -0.77 7.16 -17.41
CA ARG A 478 -1.11 8.46 -18.01
C ARG A 478 -2.46 8.97 -17.52
N LYS A 479 -3.46 8.10 -17.41
CA LYS A 479 -4.77 8.47 -16.84
C LYS A 479 -4.62 8.91 -15.38
N ALA A 480 -3.79 8.21 -14.59
CA ALA A 480 -3.49 8.63 -13.23
C ALA A 480 -2.82 10.01 -13.19
N LEU A 481 -1.86 10.29 -14.10
CA LEU A 481 -1.24 11.61 -14.21
C LEU A 481 -2.26 12.71 -14.53
N ASP A 482 -3.18 12.45 -15.45
CA ASP A 482 -4.25 13.40 -15.81
C ASP A 482 -5.18 13.63 -14.61
N TYR A 483 -5.56 12.56 -13.89
CA TYR A 483 -6.38 12.64 -12.68
C TYR A 483 -5.74 13.53 -11.60
N TYR A 484 -4.48 13.27 -11.24
CA TYR A 484 -3.79 14.09 -10.24
C TYR A 484 -3.55 15.52 -10.71
N THR A 485 -3.33 15.73 -12.01
CA THR A 485 -3.19 17.09 -12.57
C THR A 485 -4.49 17.89 -12.46
N GLU A 486 -5.66 17.28 -12.69
CA GLU A 486 -6.95 17.95 -12.50
C GLU A 486 -7.26 18.18 -11.01
N MET A 487 -6.90 17.26 -10.14
CA MET A 487 -7.01 17.43 -8.67
C MET A 487 -6.17 18.62 -8.18
N GLU A 488 -4.92 18.77 -8.66
CA GLU A 488 -4.06 19.90 -8.31
C GLU A 488 -4.68 21.24 -8.74
N LYS A 489 -5.17 21.32 -9.98
CA LYS A 489 -5.86 22.52 -10.47
C LYS A 489 -7.13 22.86 -9.67
N ALA A 490 -7.86 21.85 -9.19
CA ALA A 490 -9.02 22.07 -8.34
C ALA A 490 -8.63 22.67 -6.99
N LEU A 491 -7.61 22.13 -6.36
CA LEU A 491 -7.07 22.67 -5.09
C LEU A 491 -6.55 24.10 -5.25
N GLU A 492 -5.84 24.41 -6.34
CA GLU A 492 -5.37 25.77 -6.62
C GLU A 492 -6.53 26.76 -6.79
N ARG A 493 -7.62 26.38 -7.46
CA ARG A 493 -8.82 27.21 -7.61
C ARG A 493 -9.49 27.46 -6.25
N GLU A 494 -9.63 26.45 -5.42
CA GLU A 494 -10.19 26.59 -4.08
C GLU A 494 -9.35 27.53 -3.21
N GLN A 495 -8.04 27.42 -3.24
CA GLN A 495 -7.13 28.31 -2.54
C GLN A 495 -7.23 29.76 -3.01
N GLN A 496 -7.36 29.97 -4.34
CA GLN A 496 -7.54 31.32 -4.90
C GLN A 496 -8.85 31.95 -4.46
N VAL A 497 -9.96 31.19 -4.46
CA VAL A 497 -11.27 31.66 -4.00
C VAL A 497 -11.23 32.02 -2.51
N TRP A 498 -10.58 31.18 -1.72
CA TRP A 498 -10.39 31.43 -0.28
C TRP A 498 -9.60 32.73 -0.04
N THR A 499 -8.45 32.89 -0.70
CA THR A 499 -7.60 34.08 -0.56
C THR A 499 -8.32 35.36 -0.99
N GLN A 500 -9.13 35.30 -2.05
CA GLN A 500 -9.95 36.43 -2.49
C GLN A 500 -11.03 36.78 -1.46
N SER A 501 -11.69 35.80 -0.86
CA SER A 501 -12.70 36.01 0.17
C SER A 501 -12.12 36.62 1.46
N GLU A 502 -10.91 36.18 1.88
CA GLU A 502 -10.22 36.79 3.02
C GLU A 502 -9.80 38.24 2.76
N ASN A 503 -9.32 38.55 1.55
CA ASN A 503 -8.95 39.91 1.17
C ASN A 503 -10.17 40.85 1.13
N VAL A 504 -11.32 40.38 0.65
CA VAL A 504 -12.59 41.13 0.67
C VAL A 504 -13.09 41.33 2.11
N ALA A 505 -12.96 40.34 2.97
CA ALA A 505 -13.35 40.46 4.36
C ALA A 505 -12.48 41.51 5.10
N ARG A 506 -11.16 41.49 4.87
CA ARG A 506 -10.23 42.48 5.46
C ARG A 506 -10.44 43.89 4.94
N SER A 507 -10.74 44.09 3.65
CA SER A 507 -11.04 45.40 3.09
C SER A 507 -12.35 45.99 3.62
N ASN A 508 -13.33 45.18 3.96
CA ASN A 508 -14.58 45.61 4.57
C ASN A 508 -14.40 46.00 6.08
N GLU A 509 -13.46 45.33 6.78
CA GLU A 509 -13.12 45.69 8.19
C GLU A 509 -12.31 47.00 8.27
N GLU A 510 -11.50 47.33 7.25
CA GLU A 510 -10.75 48.57 7.21
C GLU A 510 -11.65 49.78 6.84
N ASP A 511 -12.72 49.59 6.08
CA ASP A 511 -13.65 50.66 5.68
C ASP A 511 -14.65 51.01 6.80
N ASP A 512 -15.05 50.06 7.65
CA ASP A 512 -15.91 50.31 8.84
C ASP A 512 -15.16 51.00 9.99
N GLY A 513 -13.82 51.08 9.94
CA GLY A 513 -12.99 51.71 10.96
C GLY A 513 -12.77 53.23 10.78
N GLN A 514 -13.21 53.86 9.66
CA GLN A 514 -12.94 55.28 9.35
C GLN A 514 -14.08 56.26 9.60
N ASP A 515 -15.28 55.82 10.02
CA ASP A 515 -16.39 56.74 10.33
C ASP A 515 -16.56 56.95 11.84
N HIS A 516 -15.66 57.73 12.43
CA HIS A 516 -15.97 58.53 13.60
C HIS A 516 -15.72 59.99 13.29
N PRO A 517 -16.77 60.78 13.02
CA PRO A 517 -16.63 62.23 12.89
C PRO A 517 -16.41 62.85 14.25
N ASN A 518 -15.31 63.58 14.36
CA ASN A 518 -15.11 64.63 15.37
C ASN A 518 -16.32 65.57 15.37
N SER A 519 -17.07 65.59 16.44
CA SER A 519 -17.93 66.74 16.76
C SER A 519 -17.86 67.07 18.28
N LYS A 520 -17.13 68.12 18.51
CA LYS A 520 -17.21 69.14 19.56
C LYS A 520 -17.75 68.74 20.96
#